data_b8da54e5b9a4f48f03dc1ed27a529cac
#
_entry.id   b8da54e5b9a4f48f03dc1ed27a529cac
#
_cell.length_a   1.000
_cell.length_b   1.000
_cell.length_c   1.000
_cell.angle_alpha   90.00
_cell.angle_beta   90.00
_cell.angle_gamma   90.00
#
_symmetry.space_group_name_H-M   'P 1'
#
loop_
_entity.id
_entity.type
_entity.pdbx_description
1 polymer ?
#
loop_
_entity_poly.entity_id
_entity_poly.type
_entity_poly.pdbx_seq_one_letter_code
_entity_poly.pdbx_strand_id
1 'polypeptide(L)'
;MTEQSKQVCSLLQAAQKDWTPPTLPQKAADMPQGDMPGDAVHISEAHRTKADAIFPLLLPQLAEICARNPYGRAVITVCGGSGSGKTGAAALLGYYFKQIGIGSYVLSGDNYPRRYPALNDAERLRIFRQGGMHGLTNGALLNPDVWQQLHTWQIEQRDADPTLCADVPWLAVYQAEGRKALAGYLGTPSEQDFDELGQTLARFKNGIDAIWLKRMGRDEAA
;
A
#
# COMPACT_ATOMS: atom_id res chain seq x y z
N MET A 1 32.40 -6.35 -3.58
CA MET A 1 31.69 -5.81 -2.38
C MET A 1 32.43 -4.59 -1.89
N THR A 2 31.73 -3.49 -1.72
CA THR A 2 32.24 -2.29 -1.05
C THR A 2 32.35 -2.54 0.47
N GLU A 3 33.03 -1.65 1.19
CA GLU A 3 33.10 -1.73 2.66
C GLU A 3 31.69 -1.63 3.29
N GLN A 4 30.85 -0.75 2.77
CA GLN A 4 29.46 -0.61 3.21
C GLN A 4 28.66 -1.93 3.03
N SER A 5 28.80 -2.62 1.89
CA SER A 5 28.13 -3.90 1.67
C SER A 5 28.61 -4.97 2.65
N LYS A 6 29.91 -5.03 2.96
CA LYS A 6 30.45 -5.95 3.96
C LYS A 6 29.90 -5.68 5.35
N GLN A 7 29.84 -4.41 5.75
CA GLN A 7 29.30 -3.99 7.05
C GLN A 7 27.83 -4.42 7.20
N VAL A 8 26.98 -4.13 6.20
CA VAL A 8 25.56 -4.53 6.22
C VAL A 8 25.41 -6.05 6.33
N CYS A 9 26.18 -6.81 5.55
CA CYS A 9 26.16 -8.28 5.62
C CYS A 9 26.57 -8.80 6.99
N SER A 10 27.59 -8.21 7.61
CA SER A 10 28.05 -8.57 8.95
C SER A 10 26.96 -8.34 10.01
N LEU A 11 26.27 -7.20 9.96
CA LEU A 11 25.16 -6.89 10.88
C LEU A 11 23.99 -7.87 10.71
N LEU A 12 23.62 -8.20 9.47
CA LEU A 12 22.56 -9.17 9.20
C LEU A 12 22.93 -10.58 9.71
N GLN A 13 24.16 -11.01 9.52
CA GLN A 13 24.65 -12.29 9.99
C GLN A 13 24.74 -12.37 11.52
N ALA A 14 25.15 -11.29 12.19
CA ALA A 14 25.15 -11.21 13.65
C ALA A 14 23.72 -11.30 14.19
N ALA A 15 22.79 -10.51 13.64
CA ALA A 15 21.38 -10.56 14.02
C ALA A 15 20.75 -11.93 13.77
N GLN A 16 21.14 -12.66 12.73
CA GLN A 16 20.63 -14.01 12.47
C GLN A 16 20.94 -15.01 13.58
N LYS A 17 22.06 -14.84 14.28
CA LYS A 17 22.49 -15.76 15.36
C LYS A 17 21.76 -15.49 16.68
N ASP A 18 21.59 -14.21 17.01
CA ASP A 18 21.18 -13.78 18.34
C ASP A 18 19.91 -12.92 18.35
N TRP A 19 19.04 -13.07 17.32
CA TRP A 19 17.84 -12.27 17.21
C TRP A 19 16.87 -12.53 18.36
N THR A 20 16.53 -11.45 19.04
CA THR A 20 15.40 -11.40 19.97
C THR A 20 14.57 -10.15 19.65
N PRO A 21 13.23 -10.25 19.62
CA PRO A 21 12.39 -9.09 19.36
C PRO A 21 12.64 -7.97 20.37
N PRO A 22 12.94 -6.76 19.93
CA PRO A 22 13.22 -5.66 20.83
C PRO A 22 11.94 -5.15 21.52
N THR A 23 12.14 -4.49 22.68
CA THR A 23 11.05 -3.77 23.32
C THR A 23 10.62 -2.61 22.41
N LEU A 24 9.31 -2.48 22.19
CA LEU A 24 8.78 -1.39 21.38
C LEU A 24 8.89 -0.06 22.13
N PRO A 25 9.12 1.05 21.42
CA PRO A 25 9.17 2.36 22.02
C PRO A 25 7.80 2.74 22.61
N GLN A 26 7.81 3.43 23.73
CA GLN A 26 6.57 3.89 24.39
C GLN A 26 5.87 4.98 23.60
N LYS A 27 6.60 5.74 22.79
CA LYS A 27 6.04 6.81 21.97
C LYS A 27 5.93 6.36 20.53
N ALA A 28 4.75 6.50 19.94
CA ALA A 28 4.52 6.20 18.53
C ALA A 28 5.44 6.99 17.57
N ALA A 29 5.87 8.21 17.99
CA ALA A 29 6.79 9.03 17.22
C ALA A 29 8.20 8.42 17.03
N ASP A 30 8.59 7.49 17.89
CA ASP A 30 9.90 6.82 17.81
C ASP A 30 9.89 5.61 16.86
N MET A 31 8.70 5.24 16.35
CA MET A 31 8.56 4.23 15.31
C MET A 31 8.78 4.83 13.93
N PRO A 32 9.43 4.10 12.99
CA PRO A 32 9.44 4.49 11.60
C PRO A 32 8.01 4.58 11.10
N GLN A 33 7.55 5.79 10.85
CA GLN A 33 6.24 6.02 10.25
C GLN A 33 6.39 5.87 8.74
N GLY A 34 5.33 5.43 8.07
CA GLY A 34 5.26 5.54 6.62
C GLY A 34 5.41 6.99 6.17
N ASP A 35 5.77 7.20 4.93
CA ASP A 35 6.04 8.53 4.37
C ASP A 35 4.77 9.28 3.91
N MET A 36 3.57 8.72 4.20
CA MET A 36 2.30 9.44 3.98
C MET A 36 2.09 10.50 5.06
N PRO A 37 2.00 11.80 4.70
CA PRO A 37 1.73 12.86 5.65
C PRO A 37 0.41 12.64 6.40
N GLY A 38 0.43 12.85 7.71
CA GLY A 38 -0.75 12.71 8.57
C GLY A 38 -1.13 11.27 8.96
N ASP A 39 -0.46 10.24 8.44
CA ASP A 39 -0.70 8.87 8.88
C ASP A 39 -0.02 8.61 10.23
N ALA A 40 -0.80 8.27 11.23
CA ALA A 40 -0.31 7.71 12.48
C ALA A 40 -0.26 6.18 12.37
N VAL A 41 0.93 5.60 12.52
CA VAL A 41 1.08 4.14 12.50
C VAL A 41 0.57 3.56 13.82
N HIS A 42 -0.50 2.79 13.75
CA HIS A 42 -1.04 2.08 14.91
C HIS A 42 -0.53 0.64 14.92
N ILE A 43 0.28 0.32 15.92
CA ILE A 43 0.84 -1.03 16.08
C ILE A 43 -0.05 -1.84 17.03
N SER A 44 -0.64 -2.90 16.51
CA SER A 44 -1.37 -3.90 17.30
C SER A 44 -0.49 -5.11 17.60
N GLU A 45 -0.93 -5.93 18.56
CA GLU A 45 -0.26 -7.20 18.88
C GLU A 45 -0.18 -8.13 17.66
N ALA A 46 -1.20 -8.12 16.81
CA ALA A 46 -1.20 -8.89 15.56
C ALA A 46 -0.10 -8.43 14.57
N HIS A 47 0.22 -7.14 14.52
CA HIS A 47 1.35 -6.63 13.73
C HIS A 47 2.66 -7.12 14.29
N ARG A 48 2.81 -7.11 15.63
CA ARG A 48 4.00 -7.56 16.32
C ARG A 48 4.25 -9.05 16.10
N THR A 49 3.25 -9.90 16.33
CA THR A 49 3.33 -11.34 16.11
C THR A 49 3.81 -11.67 14.69
N LYS A 50 3.25 -10.96 13.68
CA LYS A 50 3.66 -11.14 12.28
C LYS A 50 5.11 -10.71 12.04
N ALA A 51 5.50 -9.52 12.52
CA ALA A 51 6.84 -9.00 12.32
C ALA A 51 7.90 -9.87 13.03
N ASP A 52 7.63 -10.31 14.26
CA ASP A 52 8.51 -11.19 15.03
C ASP A 52 8.74 -12.53 14.33
N ALA A 53 7.70 -13.08 13.69
CA ALA A 53 7.80 -14.32 12.92
C ALA A 53 8.54 -14.14 11.58
N ILE A 54 8.34 -13.00 10.91
CA ILE A 54 8.87 -12.76 9.55
C ILE A 54 10.32 -12.28 9.60
N PHE A 55 10.69 -11.42 10.55
CA PHE A 55 11.99 -10.76 10.56
C PHE A 55 13.17 -11.72 10.54
N PRO A 56 13.25 -12.75 11.40
CA PRO A 56 14.35 -13.72 11.37
C PRO A 56 14.46 -14.50 10.05
N LEU A 57 13.33 -14.70 9.35
CA LEU A 57 13.31 -15.37 8.06
C LEU A 57 13.85 -14.48 6.92
N LEU A 58 13.77 -13.15 7.09
CA LEU A 58 14.32 -12.19 6.13
C LEU A 58 15.84 -12.06 6.21
N LEU A 59 16.43 -12.22 7.39
CA LEU A 59 17.84 -11.93 7.63
C LEU A 59 18.80 -12.70 6.69
N PRO A 60 18.70 -14.03 6.52
CA PRO A 60 19.59 -14.76 5.61
C PRO A 60 19.38 -14.36 4.15
N GLN A 61 18.15 -14.13 3.71
CA GLN A 61 17.84 -13.71 2.35
C GLN A 61 18.40 -12.33 2.04
N LEU A 62 18.28 -11.41 2.99
CA LEU A 62 18.83 -10.06 2.85
C LEU A 62 20.36 -10.06 2.85
N ALA A 63 21.01 -10.88 3.68
CA ALA A 63 22.45 -11.02 3.65
C ALA A 63 22.94 -11.46 2.26
N GLU A 64 22.26 -12.40 1.63
CA GLU A 64 22.58 -12.86 0.26
C GLU A 64 22.35 -11.76 -0.79
N ILE A 65 21.21 -11.05 -0.71
CA ILE A 65 20.88 -9.96 -1.66
C ILE A 65 21.89 -8.81 -1.48
N CYS A 66 22.17 -8.39 -0.25
CA CYS A 66 23.11 -7.30 0.03
C CYS A 66 24.55 -7.66 -0.37
N ALA A 67 24.94 -8.92 -0.27
CA ALA A 67 26.27 -9.38 -0.72
C ALA A 67 26.42 -9.25 -2.25
N ARG A 68 25.36 -9.43 -3.00
CA ARG A 68 25.34 -9.27 -4.46
C ARG A 68 25.23 -7.80 -4.92
N ASN A 69 24.72 -6.92 -4.06
CA ASN A 69 24.60 -5.49 -4.37
C ASN A 69 25.88 -4.75 -3.94
N PRO A 70 26.57 -4.02 -4.86
CA PRO A 70 27.80 -3.29 -4.54
C PRO A 70 27.66 -2.30 -3.38
N TYR A 71 26.46 -1.77 -3.18
CA TYR A 71 26.15 -0.76 -2.17
C TYR A 71 25.51 -1.35 -0.90
N GLY A 72 25.33 -2.67 -0.83
CA GLY A 72 24.68 -3.33 0.31
C GLY A 72 23.20 -2.96 0.49
N ARG A 73 22.51 -2.61 -0.58
CA ARG A 73 21.12 -2.13 -0.54
C ARG A 73 20.14 -3.20 -1.02
N ALA A 74 19.04 -3.36 -0.30
CA ALA A 74 17.96 -4.28 -0.62
C ALA A 74 16.59 -3.57 -0.52
N VAL A 75 15.60 -4.10 -1.22
CA VAL A 75 14.20 -3.66 -1.15
C VAL A 75 13.35 -4.81 -0.67
N ILE A 76 12.51 -4.55 0.33
CA ILE A 76 11.52 -5.49 0.85
C ILE A 76 10.14 -4.94 0.46
N THR A 77 9.35 -5.74 -0.23
CA THR A 77 7.98 -5.37 -0.58
C THR A 77 7.01 -5.97 0.43
N VAL A 78 6.21 -5.10 1.07
CA VAL A 78 5.12 -5.51 1.96
C VAL A 78 3.80 -5.29 1.22
N CYS A 79 3.16 -6.36 0.78
CA CYS A 79 1.93 -6.30 0.00
C CYS A 79 0.77 -7.03 0.70
N GLY A 80 -0.45 -6.71 0.28
CA GLY A 80 -1.69 -7.29 0.82
C GLY A 80 -2.89 -6.39 0.59
N GLY A 81 -4.10 -6.89 0.82
CA GLY A 81 -5.35 -6.14 0.67
C GLY A 81 -5.44 -4.93 1.62
N SER A 82 -6.41 -4.05 1.37
CA SER A 82 -6.71 -2.93 2.26
C SER A 82 -7.05 -3.47 3.67
N GLY A 83 -6.60 -2.78 4.73
CA GLY A 83 -6.85 -3.18 6.12
C GLY A 83 -6.04 -4.39 6.61
N SER A 84 -5.18 -5.02 5.80
CA SER A 84 -4.39 -6.20 6.21
C SER A 84 -3.24 -5.91 7.19
N GLY A 85 -2.98 -4.64 7.50
CA GLY A 85 -1.94 -4.22 8.44
C GLY A 85 -0.55 -4.02 7.82
N LYS A 86 -0.45 -3.79 6.50
CA LYS A 86 0.82 -3.57 5.79
C LYS A 86 1.70 -2.48 6.41
N THR A 87 1.11 -1.32 6.65
CA THR A 87 1.81 -0.15 7.20
C THR A 87 2.41 -0.44 8.58
N GLY A 88 1.62 -1.09 9.46
CA GLY A 88 2.11 -1.48 10.79
C GLY A 88 3.24 -2.52 10.73
N ALA A 89 3.12 -3.52 9.86
CA ALA A 89 4.17 -4.51 9.66
C ALA A 89 5.44 -3.89 9.08
N ALA A 90 5.33 -3.03 8.07
CA ALA A 90 6.48 -2.33 7.48
C ALA A 90 7.19 -1.42 8.49
N ALA A 91 6.45 -0.69 9.31
CA ALA A 91 7.00 0.15 10.38
C ALA A 91 7.80 -0.69 11.41
N LEU A 92 7.25 -1.83 11.83
CA LEU A 92 7.95 -2.74 12.75
C LEU A 92 9.23 -3.31 12.15
N LEU A 93 9.19 -3.77 10.90
CA LEU A 93 10.38 -4.25 10.20
C LEU A 93 11.44 -3.14 10.11
N GLY A 94 11.04 -1.91 9.77
CA GLY A 94 11.93 -0.75 9.75
C GLY A 94 12.53 -0.45 11.11
N TYR A 95 11.74 -0.54 12.18
CA TYR A 95 12.23 -0.41 13.55
C TYR A 95 13.26 -1.49 13.90
N TYR A 96 12.98 -2.75 13.56
CA TYR A 96 13.90 -3.86 13.85
C TYR A 96 15.24 -3.71 13.11
N PHE A 97 15.22 -3.28 11.84
CA PHE A 97 16.46 -2.96 11.13
C PHE A 97 17.27 -1.87 11.84
N LYS A 98 16.62 -0.81 12.31
CA LYS A 98 17.28 0.26 13.07
C LYS A 98 17.91 -0.28 14.35
N GLN A 99 17.27 -1.22 15.07
CA GLN A 99 17.81 -1.81 16.30
C GLN A 99 19.08 -2.64 16.05
N ILE A 100 19.21 -3.26 14.90
CA ILE A 100 20.45 -3.98 14.51
C ILE A 100 21.48 -3.11 13.78
N GLY A 101 21.29 -1.78 13.79
CA GLY A 101 22.23 -0.82 13.18
C GLY A 101 22.12 -0.66 11.66
N ILE A 102 21.03 -1.14 11.04
CA ILE A 102 20.80 -1.00 9.60
C ILE A 102 19.80 0.13 9.35
N GLY A 103 20.21 1.12 8.57
CA GLY A 103 19.31 2.19 8.09
C GLY A 103 18.22 1.63 7.19
N SER A 104 16.99 2.03 7.42
CA SER A 104 15.84 1.64 6.59
C SER A 104 14.87 2.80 6.40
N TYR A 105 14.13 2.78 5.31
CA TYR A 105 13.09 3.75 5.00
C TYR A 105 11.83 3.00 4.57
N VAL A 106 10.68 3.39 5.09
CA VAL A 106 9.38 2.82 4.72
C VAL A 106 8.75 3.71 3.67
N LEU A 107 8.84 3.30 2.41
CA LEU A 107 8.26 3.99 1.27
C LEU A 107 6.83 3.52 1.05
N SER A 108 5.87 4.45 1.04
CA SER A 108 4.49 4.13 0.72
C SER A 108 4.24 4.14 -0.78
N GLY A 109 3.67 3.06 -1.30
CA GLY A 109 3.19 3.00 -2.68
C GLY A 109 2.07 4.00 -2.96
N ASP A 110 1.32 4.39 -1.93
CA ASP A 110 0.20 5.34 -2.04
C ASP A 110 0.66 6.77 -2.38
N ASN A 111 1.96 7.07 -2.26
CA ASN A 111 2.55 8.32 -2.73
C ASN A 111 2.76 8.39 -4.26
N TYR A 112 2.46 7.31 -4.99
CA TYR A 112 2.67 7.22 -6.44
C TYR A 112 1.37 7.00 -7.24
N PRO A 113 0.27 7.73 -6.97
CA PRO A 113 -0.89 7.65 -7.83
C PRO A 113 -0.61 8.39 -9.15
N ARG A 114 -1.22 7.93 -10.24
CA ARG A 114 -1.15 8.64 -11.53
C ARG A 114 -1.94 9.95 -11.54
N ARG A 115 -2.87 10.12 -10.59
CA ARG A 115 -3.74 11.29 -10.46
C ARG A 115 -3.65 11.87 -9.07
N TYR A 116 -3.94 13.14 -8.91
CA TYR A 116 -4.14 13.74 -7.60
C TYR A 116 -5.28 13.04 -6.85
N PRO A 117 -5.29 13.02 -5.51
CA PRO A 117 -6.28 12.26 -4.72
C PRO A 117 -7.73 12.48 -5.15
N ALA A 118 -8.18 13.73 -5.29
CA ALA A 118 -9.56 14.01 -5.71
C ALA A 118 -9.89 13.48 -7.12
N LEU A 119 -8.95 13.58 -8.06
CA LEU A 119 -9.12 13.05 -9.41
C LEU A 119 -9.06 11.50 -9.41
N ASN A 120 -8.31 10.92 -8.49
CA ASN A 120 -8.24 9.47 -8.35
C ASN A 120 -9.55 8.91 -7.80
N ASP A 121 -10.16 9.58 -6.82
CA ASP A 121 -11.46 9.20 -6.28
C ASP A 121 -12.60 9.37 -7.31
N ALA A 122 -12.55 10.44 -8.09
CA ALA A 122 -13.48 10.63 -9.21
C ALA A 122 -13.36 9.50 -10.26
N GLU A 123 -12.13 9.09 -10.58
CA GLU A 123 -11.88 7.98 -11.52
C GLU A 123 -12.34 6.64 -10.94
N ARG A 124 -12.10 6.36 -9.67
CA ARG A 124 -12.59 5.16 -8.98
C ARG A 124 -14.12 5.08 -9.02
N LEU A 125 -14.79 6.21 -8.74
CA LEU A 125 -16.23 6.31 -8.81
C LEU A 125 -16.73 6.11 -10.24
N ARG A 126 -16.05 6.68 -11.24
CA ARG A 126 -16.37 6.48 -12.66
C ARG A 126 -16.29 5.01 -13.06
N ILE A 127 -15.22 4.31 -12.68
CA ILE A 127 -15.00 2.88 -12.95
C ILE A 127 -16.11 2.04 -12.29
N PHE A 128 -16.41 2.32 -11.01
CA PHE A 128 -17.50 1.65 -10.29
C PHE A 128 -18.83 1.82 -11.02
N ARG A 129 -19.20 3.05 -11.37
CA ARG A 129 -20.47 3.36 -12.06
C ARG A 129 -20.54 2.72 -13.44
N GLN A 130 -19.45 2.75 -14.19
CA GLN A 130 -19.37 2.11 -15.50
C GLN A 130 -19.55 0.59 -15.39
N GLY A 131 -18.88 -0.07 -14.43
CA GLY A 131 -19.04 -1.50 -14.18
C GLY A 131 -20.47 -1.86 -13.80
N GLY A 132 -21.09 -1.07 -12.92
CA GLY A 132 -22.48 -1.24 -12.53
C GLY A 132 -23.46 -1.11 -13.70
N MET A 133 -23.28 -0.11 -14.56
CA MET A 133 -24.07 0.06 -15.78
C MET A 133 -23.92 -1.12 -16.74
N HIS A 134 -22.70 -1.63 -16.94
CA HIS A 134 -22.50 -2.83 -17.75
C HIS A 134 -23.22 -4.04 -17.15
N GLY A 135 -23.21 -4.18 -15.82
CA GLY A 135 -23.94 -5.25 -15.14
C GLY A 135 -25.45 -5.20 -15.39
N LEU A 136 -26.07 -4.00 -15.29
CA LEU A 136 -27.48 -3.81 -15.57
C LEU A 136 -27.83 -4.10 -17.04
N THR A 137 -26.99 -3.64 -17.97
CA THR A 137 -27.19 -3.85 -19.40
C THR A 137 -27.10 -5.33 -19.76
N ASN A 138 -26.06 -6.02 -19.28
CA ASN A 138 -25.85 -7.44 -19.56
C ASN A 138 -26.94 -8.33 -18.92
N GLY A 139 -27.46 -7.91 -17.76
CA GLY A 139 -28.56 -8.59 -17.08
C GLY A 139 -29.95 -8.25 -17.63
N ALA A 140 -30.06 -7.42 -18.68
CA ALA A 140 -31.31 -6.92 -19.22
C ALA A 140 -32.23 -6.26 -18.15
N LEU A 141 -31.61 -5.65 -17.13
CA LEU A 141 -32.28 -5.01 -16.00
C LEU A 141 -32.47 -3.51 -16.21
N LEU A 142 -31.81 -2.92 -17.21
CA LEU A 142 -31.87 -1.50 -17.48
C LEU A 142 -33.15 -1.17 -18.26
N ASN A 143 -33.99 -0.31 -17.67
CA ASN A 143 -35.17 0.27 -18.27
C ASN A 143 -35.31 1.76 -17.86
N PRO A 144 -36.25 2.55 -18.39
CA PRO A 144 -36.38 3.97 -18.08
C PRO A 144 -36.52 4.28 -16.58
N ASP A 145 -37.29 3.49 -15.84
CA ASP A 145 -37.54 3.71 -14.41
C ASP A 145 -36.26 3.43 -13.57
N VAL A 146 -35.60 2.33 -13.88
CA VAL A 146 -34.28 1.99 -13.27
C VAL A 146 -33.24 3.06 -13.55
N TRP A 147 -33.18 3.56 -14.80
CA TRP A 147 -32.28 4.64 -15.17
C TRP A 147 -32.56 5.92 -14.37
N GLN A 148 -33.83 6.35 -14.30
CA GLN A 148 -34.22 7.57 -13.59
C GLN A 148 -33.87 7.47 -12.09
N GLN A 149 -34.21 6.35 -11.47
CA GLN A 149 -33.90 6.12 -10.04
C GLN A 149 -32.41 6.07 -9.77
N LEU A 150 -31.65 5.34 -10.60
CA LEU A 150 -30.19 5.26 -10.48
C LEU A 150 -29.55 6.64 -10.66
N HIS A 151 -29.99 7.41 -11.65
CA HIS A 151 -29.47 8.75 -11.92
C HIS A 151 -29.69 9.69 -10.71
N THR A 152 -30.86 9.64 -10.08
CA THR A 152 -31.13 10.37 -8.84
C THR A 152 -30.15 10.00 -7.75
N TRP A 153 -29.94 8.70 -7.50
CA TRP A 153 -29.00 8.25 -6.48
C TRP A 153 -27.53 8.57 -6.81
N GLN A 154 -27.16 8.60 -8.09
CA GLN A 154 -25.83 9.04 -8.51
C GLN A 154 -25.57 10.53 -8.21
N ILE A 155 -26.61 11.39 -8.38
CA ILE A 155 -26.54 12.80 -8.00
C ILE A 155 -26.41 12.95 -6.49
N GLU A 156 -27.18 12.17 -5.73
CA GLU A 156 -27.17 12.15 -4.26
C GLU A 156 -25.95 11.43 -3.68
N GLN A 157 -25.08 10.84 -4.52
CA GLN A 157 -23.94 10.00 -4.12
C GLN A 157 -24.31 8.80 -3.22
N ARG A 158 -25.48 8.22 -3.43
CA ARG A 158 -26.05 7.10 -2.69
C ARG A 158 -26.09 5.79 -3.48
N ASP A 159 -25.68 5.81 -4.73
CA ASP A 159 -25.71 4.64 -5.61
C ASP A 159 -24.79 3.48 -5.16
N ALA A 160 -23.84 3.74 -4.25
CA ALA A 160 -22.98 2.75 -3.61
C ALA A 160 -23.44 2.31 -2.21
N ASP A 161 -24.54 2.86 -1.68
CA ASP A 161 -25.07 2.53 -0.36
C ASP A 161 -25.65 1.11 -0.34
N PRO A 162 -25.04 0.16 0.43
CA PRO A 162 -25.49 -1.21 0.45
C PRO A 162 -26.85 -1.41 1.14
N THR A 163 -27.31 -0.46 1.96
CA THR A 163 -28.59 -0.56 2.65
C THR A 163 -29.77 -0.50 1.71
N LEU A 164 -29.62 0.18 0.56
CA LEU A 164 -30.64 0.27 -0.47
C LEU A 164 -30.86 -1.04 -1.26
N CYS A 165 -29.90 -1.98 -1.19
CA CYS A 165 -30.00 -3.23 -1.95
C CYS A 165 -31.07 -4.19 -1.41
N ALA A 166 -31.50 -4.06 -0.14
CA ALA A 166 -32.48 -4.94 0.48
C ALA A 166 -33.84 -4.88 -0.26
N ASP A 167 -34.24 -3.69 -0.66
CA ASP A 167 -35.53 -3.41 -1.30
C ASP A 167 -35.44 -3.30 -2.82
N VAL A 168 -34.22 -3.30 -3.38
CA VAL A 168 -33.98 -2.99 -4.80
C VAL A 168 -33.02 -4.00 -5.43
N PRO A 169 -33.52 -5.16 -5.90
CA PRO A 169 -32.68 -6.26 -6.40
C PRO A 169 -31.73 -5.86 -7.55
N TRP A 170 -32.14 -5.00 -8.48
CA TRP A 170 -31.28 -4.55 -9.58
C TRP A 170 -30.09 -3.71 -9.07
N LEU A 171 -30.25 -2.99 -7.95
CA LEU A 171 -29.15 -2.22 -7.36
C LEU A 171 -28.05 -3.14 -6.80
N ALA A 172 -28.41 -4.31 -6.29
CA ALA A 172 -27.45 -5.30 -5.85
C ALA A 172 -26.55 -5.80 -7.02
N VAL A 173 -27.13 -6.00 -8.20
CA VAL A 173 -26.39 -6.34 -9.42
C VAL A 173 -25.47 -5.17 -9.83
N TYR A 174 -26.01 -3.95 -9.88
CA TYR A 174 -25.23 -2.74 -10.18
C TYR A 174 -24.02 -2.61 -9.25
N GLN A 175 -24.23 -2.70 -7.94
CA GLN A 175 -23.15 -2.55 -6.96
C GLN A 175 -22.15 -3.71 -7.01
N ALA A 176 -22.59 -4.95 -7.27
CA ALA A 176 -21.71 -6.10 -7.37
C ALA A 176 -20.75 -5.96 -8.57
N GLU A 177 -21.28 -5.66 -9.75
CA GLU A 177 -20.47 -5.49 -10.96
C GLU A 177 -19.62 -4.20 -10.89
N GLY A 178 -20.12 -3.13 -10.25
CA GLY A 178 -19.35 -1.94 -9.96
C GLY A 178 -18.14 -2.22 -9.07
N ARG A 179 -18.33 -2.95 -7.97
CA ARG A 179 -17.22 -3.38 -7.09
C ARG A 179 -16.22 -4.28 -7.80
N LYS A 180 -16.69 -5.19 -8.66
CA LYS A 180 -15.82 -6.06 -9.46
C LYS A 180 -14.97 -5.26 -10.44
N ALA A 181 -15.55 -4.29 -11.14
CA ALA A 181 -14.82 -3.41 -12.05
C ALA A 181 -13.78 -2.57 -11.28
N LEU A 182 -14.17 -2.01 -10.14
CA LEU A 182 -13.27 -1.26 -9.27
C LEU A 182 -12.11 -2.12 -8.75
N ALA A 183 -12.39 -3.35 -8.30
CA ALA A 183 -11.35 -4.29 -7.86
C ALA A 183 -10.35 -4.63 -8.97
N GLY A 184 -10.80 -4.66 -10.23
CA GLY A 184 -9.92 -4.85 -11.39
C GLY A 184 -9.08 -3.61 -11.74
N TYR A 185 -9.41 -2.45 -11.22
CA TYR A 185 -8.68 -1.19 -11.44
C TYR A 185 -7.68 -0.88 -10.30
N LEU A 186 -8.08 -1.15 -9.05
CA LEU A 186 -7.28 -0.83 -7.88
C LEU A 186 -5.92 -1.54 -7.89
N GLY A 187 -4.86 -0.80 -7.61
CA GLY A 187 -3.50 -1.31 -7.56
C GLY A 187 -2.91 -1.69 -8.92
N THR A 188 -3.54 -1.29 -10.03
CA THR A 188 -3.02 -1.54 -11.38
C THR A 188 -2.14 -0.37 -11.86
N PRO A 189 -1.36 -0.57 -12.95
CA PRO A 189 -0.62 0.53 -13.58
C PRO A 189 -1.49 1.70 -14.08
N SER A 190 -2.80 1.51 -14.21
CA SER A 190 -3.74 2.58 -14.56
C SER A 190 -4.06 3.51 -13.39
N GLU A 191 -3.93 3.01 -12.17
CA GLU A 191 -4.11 3.79 -10.94
C GLU A 191 -2.77 4.29 -10.38
N GLN A 192 -1.75 3.43 -10.35
CA GLN A 192 -0.46 3.69 -9.72
C GLN A 192 0.66 3.89 -10.76
N ASP A 193 1.54 4.84 -10.49
CA ASP A 193 2.72 5.09 -11.30
C ASP A 193 3.89 4.19 -10.87
N PHE A 194 3.80 2.91 -11.27
CA PHE A 194 4.87 1.95 -11.00
C PHE A 194 6.18 2.28 -11.73
N ASP A 195 6.15 3.08 -12.80
CA ASP A 195 7.35 3.48 -13.51
C ASP A 195 8.17 4.47 -12.66
N GLU A 196 7.51 5.49 -12.07
CA GLU A 196 8.15 6.43 -11.16
C GLU A 196 8.65 5.73 -9.88
N LEU A 197 7.81 4.86 -9.28
CA LEU A 197 8.20 4.05 -8.13
C LEU A 197 9.41 3.16 -8.48
N GLY A 198 9.38 2.47 -9.61
CA GLY A 198 10.46 1.62 -10.09
C GLY A 198 11.77 2.37 -10.29
N GLN A 199 11.72 3.58 -10.87
CA GLN A 199 12.88 4.45 -11.01
C GLN A 199 13.46 4.87 -9.66
N THR A 200 12.60 5.21 -8.69
CA THR A 200 13.01 5.55 -7.32
C THR A 200 13.75 4.38 -6.66
N LEU A 201 13.20 3.18 -6.75
CA LEU A 201 13.81 1.97 -6.21
C LEU A 201 15.13 1.60 -6.95
N ALA A 202 15.19 1.82 -8.27
CA ALA A 202 16.40 1.60 -9.03
C ALA A 202 17.53 2.58 -8.63
N ARG A 203 17.22 3.86 -8.44
CA ARG A 203 18.19 4.86 -7.93
C ARG A 203 18.74 4.44 -6.57
N PHE A 204 17.88 4.00 -5.67
CA PHE A 204 18.29 3.49 -4.37
C PHE A 204 19.23 2.29 -4.53
N LYS A 205 18.85 1.26 -5.28
CA LYS A 205 19.68 0.05 -5.50
C LYS A 205 21.02 0.34 -6.16
N ASN A 206 21.08 1.41 -6.97
CA ASN A 206 22.30 1.85 -7.68
C ASN A 206 23.20 2.79 -6.87
N GLY A 207 22.91 2.95 -5.57
CA GLY A 207 23.81 3.67 -4.66
C GLY A 207 23.70 5.18 -4.69
N ILE A 208 22.64 5.76 -5.26
CA ILE A 208 22.44 7.22 -5.21
C ILE A 208 22.25 7.64 -3.75
N ASP A 209 23.05 8.61 -3.30
CA ASP A 209 23.11 9.03 -1.90
C ASP A 209 21.92 9.87 -1.45
N ALA A 210 21.36 10.67 -2.36
CA ALA A 210 20.18 11.48 -2.07
C ALA A 210 19.11 11.27 -3.16
N ILE A 211 17.91 10.92 -2.74
CA ILE A 211 16.77 10.66 -3.63
C ILE A 211 15.62 11.54 -3.17
N TRP A 212 15.13 12.38 -4.06
CA TRP A 212 13.87 13.10 -3.84
C TRP A 212 12.71 12.12 -3.94
N LEU A 213 11.87 12.09 -2.91
CA LEU A 213 10.71 11.24 -2.83
C LEU A 213 9.44 12.07 -2.96
N LYS A 214 8.50 11.55 -3.70
CA LYS A 214 7.15 12.11 -3.78
C LYS A 214 6.42 11.87 -2.46
N ARG A 215 5.79 12.90 -1.93
CA ARG A 215 4.91 12.81 -0.76
C ARG A 215 3.59 13.47 -1.13
N MET A 216 2.51 12.72 -1.01
CA MET A 216 1.16 13.24 -1.26
C MET A 216 0.37 13.22 0.04
N GLY A 217 -0.08 14.41 0.48
CA GLY A 217 -1.02 14.53 1.59
C GLY A 217 -2.42 14.07 1.17
N ARG A 218 -3.19 13.52 2.10
CA ARG A 218 -4.59 13.15 1.85
C ARG A 218 -5.47 14.37 1.56
N ASP A 219 -5.09 15.53 2.08
CA ASP A 219 -5.83 16.79 1.98
C ASP A 219 -5.34 17.69 0.83
N GLU A 220 -4.36 17.26 0.05
CA GLU A 220 -3.88 17.99 -1.13
C GLU A 220 -4.79 17.74 -2.34
N ALA A 221 -6.09 17.88 -2.13
CA ALA A 221 -7.08 18.00 -3.17
C ALA A 221 -7.33 19.49 -3.42
N ALA A 222 -6.40 20.16 -4.07
CA ALA A 222 -6.61 21.51 -4.59
C ALA A 222 -5.97 21.65 -5.96
#